data_f4f5cd58dbd8464216f283597bf409f7
#
_entry.id   f4f5cd58dbd8464216f283597bf409f7
#
_cell.length_a   1.000
_cell.length_b   1.000
_cell.length_c   1.000
_cell.angle_alpha   90.00
_cell.angle_beta   90.00
_cell.angle_gamma   90.00
#
_symmetry.space_group_name_H-M   'P 1'
#
loop_
_entity.id
_entity.type
_entity.pdbx_description
1 polymer ?
#
loop_
_entity_poly.entity_id
_entity_poly.type
_entity_poly.pdbx_seq_one_letter_code
_entity_poly.pdbx_strand_id
1 'polypeptide(L)'
;MDTRVTMVISKYGIRIKKKINAETKPHPSSNDVDEEIFNFLKRCGYNFGVKFPCSIIKDLYSMLEGDNDIKVVTVTREEEGIGVSAGAYLAGKRPFMLIQSSGLGNSINAIASLLKTYKIPILILASYRGHYNEKIPAQIPLGKALPGMLNAMEIPFLVLEKSLEPLETFCVKMFSSSEPHVVLLSPELYENE
;
A
#
# COMPACT_ATOMS: atom_id res chain seq x y z
N MET A 1 -22.81 -20.37 -10.28
CA MET A 1 -23.24 -19.79 -8.98
C MET A 1 -22.60 -18.43 -8.84
N ASP A 2 -23.43 -17.43 -8.77
CA ASP A 2 -23.08 -16.02 -8.99
C ASP A 2 -22.43 -15.44 -7.71
N THR A 3 -21.11 -15.22 -7.76
CA THR A 3 -20.37 -14.62 -6.64
C THR A 3 -20.44 -13.11 -6.79
N ARG A 4 -21.46 -12.48 -6.23
CA ARG A 4 -21.59 -11.03 -6.25
C ARG A 4 -20.60 -10.41 -5.28
N VAL A 5 -19.55 -9.82 -5.82
CA VAL A 5 -18.68 -8.88 -5.11
C VAL A 5 -19.44 -7.56 -4.97
N THR A 6 -19.83 -7.21 -3.75
CA THR A 6 -20.46 -5.90 -3.50
C THR A 6 -19.37 -4.88 -3.23
N MET A 7 -19.08 -4.08 -4.24
CA MET A 7 -18.19 -2.93 -4.09
C MET A 7 -19.00 -1.78 -3.48
N VAL A 8 -18.71 -1.43 -2.24
CA VAL A 8 -19.29 -0.24 -1.61
C VAL A 8 -18.32 0.91 -1.81
N ILE A 9 -18.64 1.76 -2.79
CA ILE A 9 -17.95 3.06 -2.94
C ILE A 9 -18.62 3.99 -1.94
N SER A 10 -17.98 4.23 -0.80
CA SER A 10 -18.41 5.30 0.08
C SER A 10 -17.80 6.61 -0.43
N LYS A 11 -18.43 7.75 -0.09
CA LYS A 11 -17.88 9.10 -0.34
C LYS A 11 -16.47 9.29 0.27
N TYR A 12 -15.99 8.30 1.01
CA TYR A 12 -14.80 8.31 1.86
C TYR A 12 -13.81 7.15 1.59
N GLY A 13 -13.84 6.53 0.42
CA GLY A 13 -12.94 5.44 0.02
C GLY A 13 -13.65 4.14 -0.35
N ILE A 14 -12.92 3.22 -0.96
CA ILE A 14 -13.46 1.92 -1.39
C ILE A 14 -13.25 0.92 -0.25
N ARG A 15 -14.35 0.49 0.38
CA ARG A 15 -14.35 -0.61 1.34
C ARG A 15 -15.01 -1.81 0.70
N ILE A 16 -14.24 -2.85 0.42
CA ILE A 16 -14.78 -4.09 -0.16
C ILE A 16 -15.18 -5.02 0.99
N LYS A 17 -16.50 -5.22 1.17
CA LYS A 17 -17.01 -6.27 2.03
C LYS A 17 -17.42 -7.46 1.17
N LYS A 18 -16.71 -8.58 1.29
CA LYS A 18 -17.11 -9.86 0.71
C LYS A 18 -17.94 -10.63 1.73
N LYS A 19 -19.16 -11.06 1.38
CA LYS A 19 -19.80 -12.20 2.04
C LYS A 19 -19.16 -13.46 1.46
N ILE A 20 -18.26 -14.06 2.19
CA ILE A 20 -17.65 -15.34 1.84
C ILE A 20 -18.57 -16.43 2.34
N ASN A 21 -19.15 -17.23 1.45
CA ASN A 21 -19.59 -18.56 1.79
C ASN A 21 -18.31 -19.40 1.92
N ALA A 22 -18.06 -19.87 3.14
CA ALA A 22 -16.82 -20.45 3.55
C ALA A 22 -16.61 -21.85 2.94
N GLU A 23 -15.61 -21.94 2.07
CA GLU A 23 -14.65 -23.04 2.17
C GLU A 23 -13.37 -22.36 2.71
N THR A 24 -13.06 -22.64 3.96
CA THR A 24 -11.93 -22.06 4.69
C THR A 24 -10.63 -22.58 4.09
N LYS A 25 -10.03 -21.81 3.16
CA LYS A 25 -8.58 -21.91 2.98
C LYS A 25 -7.94 -21.46 4.29
N PRO A 26 -6.90 -22.16 4.79
CA PRO A 26 -6.17 -21.68 5.95
C PRO A 26 -5.71 -20.24 5.70
N HIS A 27 -5.76 -19.40 6.73
CA HIS A 27 -5.28 -18.03 6.66
C HIS A 27 -3.79 -18.07 6.26
N PRO A 28 -3.34 -17.25 5.28
CA PRO A 28 -1.95 -17.24 4.89
C PRO A 28 -1.08 -16.82 6.09
N SER A 29 0.10 -17.43 6.23
CA SER A 29 1.11 -16.99 7.19
C SER A 29 1.61 -15.57 6.80
N SER A 30 2.27 -14.86 7.72
CA SER A 30 2.85 -13.55 7.41
C SER A 30 3.80 -13.61 6.21
N ASN A 31 4.57 -14.67 6.08
CA ASN A 31 5.44 -14.93 4.93
C ASN A 31 4.65 -15.08 3.63
N ASP A 32 3.48 -15.75 3.67
CA ASP A 32 2.66 -15.96 2.48
C ASP A 32 2.10 -14.63 1.95
N VAL A 33 1.72 -13.72 2.86
CA VAL A 33 1.24 -12.37 2.49
C VAL A 33 2.33 -11.54 1.82
N ASP A 34 3.53 -11.52 2.40
CA ASP A 34 4.66 -10.79 1.86
C ASP A 34 5.12 -11.38 0.52
N GLU A 35 5.11 -12.71 0.38
CA GLU A 35 5.39 -13.40 -0.89
C GLU A 35 4.34 -13.08 -1.96
N GLU A 36 3.06 -13.04 -1.61
CA GLU A 36 1.99 -12.69 -2.55
C GLU A 36 2.11 -11.23 -3.02
N ILE A 37 2.44 -10.29 -2.12
CA ILE A 37 2.73 -8.88 -2.47
C ILE A 37 3.96 -8.80 -3.37
N PHE A 38 5.04 -9.51 -3.05
CA PHE A 38 6.24 -9.56 -3.88
C PHE A 38 5.95 -10.06 -5.29
N ASN A 39 5.25 -11.18 -5.40
CA ASN A 39 4.84 -11.76 -6.68
C ASN A 39 3.91 -10.83 -7.47
N PHE A 40 3.00 -10.12 -6.79
CA PHE A 40 2.16 -9.09 -7.39
C PHE A 40 3.01 -7.96 -8.00
N LEU A 41 3.97 -7.42 -7.25
CA LEU A 41 4.85 -6.35 -7.73
C LEU A 41 5.61 -6.77 -9.00
N LYS A 42 6.14 -7.99 -9.03
CA LYS A 42 6.83 -8.55 -10.21
C LYS A 42 5.88 -8.72 -11.40
N ARG A 43 4.70 -9.33 -11.20
CA ARG A 43 3.71 -9.53 -12.28
C ARG A 43 3.25 -8.21 -12.89
N CYS A 44 3.11 -7.17 -12.07
CA CYS A 44 2.73 -5.83 -12.52
C CYS A 44 3.90 -5.03 -13.11
N GLY A 45 5.11 -5.59 -13.17
CA GLY A 45 6.28 -4.97 -13.80
C GLY A 45 6.89 -3.83 -12.99
N TYR A 46 6.65 -3.78 -11.67
CA TYR A 46 7.38 -2.84 -10.80
C TYR A 46 8.85 -3.22 -10.75
N ASN A 47 9.73 -2.24 -10.95
CA ASN A 47 11.17 -2.47 -11.08
C ASN A 47 12.03 -1.47 -10.28
N PHE A 48 11.39 -0.65 -9.46
CA PHE A 48 12.08 0.29 -8.59
C PHE A 48 11.33 0.47 -7.28
N GLY A 49 11.90 0.00 -6.18
CA GLY A 49 11.34 0.09 -4.83
C GLY A 49 12.01 1.18 -4.02
N VAL A 50 11.23 2.01 -3.34
CA VAL A 50 11.71 2.94 -2.32
C VAL A 50 11.16 2.49 -0.98
N LYS A 51 12.04 2.25 0.01
CA LYS A 51 11.62 1.76 1.32
C LYS A 51 12.12 2.63 2.46
N PHE A 52 11.31 2.69 3.51
CA PHE A 52 11.70 3.09 4.85
C PHE A 52 11.44 1.92 5.79
N PRO A 53 12.40 1.52 6.65
CA PRO A 53 12.29 0.30 7.45
C PRO A 53 11.04 0.23 8.32
N CYS A 54 10.31 -0.88 8.25
CA CYS A 54 9.17 -1.20 9.09
C CYS A 54 9.18 -2.68 9.46
N SER A 55 8.96 -3.00 10.75
CA SER A 55 9.02 -4.36 11.26
C SER A 55 7.88 -5.26 10.78
N ILE A 56 6.73 -4.72 10.39
CA ILE A 56 5.56 -5.49 9.96
C ILE A 56 5.80 -6.15 8.59
N ILE A 57 6.48 -5.47 7.69
CA ILE A 57 6.74 -5.90 6.30
C ILE A 57 8.22 -6.25 6.07
N LYS A 58 8.90 -6.75 7.11
CA LYS A 58 10.35 -7.04 7.07
C LYS A 58 10.72 -8.15 6.10
N ASP A 59 9.85 -9.15 5.96
CA ASP A 59 10.13 -10.30 5.10
C ASP A 59 10.01 -9.90 3.62
N LEU A 60 9.06 -9.02 3.28
CA LEU A 60 8.97 -8.40 1.96
C LEU A 60 10.24 -7.59 1.62
N TYR A 61 10.83 -6.89 2.59
CA TYR A 61 12.10 -6.18 2.35
C TYR A 61 13.23 -7.14 1.99
N SER A 62 13.33 -8.27 2.70
CA SER A 62 14.37 -9.28 2.43
C SER A 62 14.23 -9.90 1.04
N MET A 63 13.00 -10.19 0.62
CA MET A 63 12.70 -10.71 -0.72
C MET A 63 13.10 -9.70 -1.80
N LEU A 64 12.76 -8.43 -1.61
CA LEU A 64 13.08 -7.36 -2.56
C LEU A 64 14.57 -7.07 -2.66
N GLU A 65 15.31 -7.14 -1.56
CA GLU A 65 16.77 -6.94 -1.54
C GLU A 65 17.52 -8.10 -2.22
N GLY A 66 16.94 -9.30 -2.20
CA GLY A 66 17.47 -10.47 -2.88
C GLY A 66 17.12 -10.55 -4.37
N ASP A 67 16.25 -9.71 -4.90
CA ASP A 67 15.79 -9.75 -6.28
C ASP A 67 16.67 -8.92 -7.22
N ASN A 68 16.98 -9.47 -8.41
CA ASN A 68 17.84 -8.81 -9.38
C ASN A 68 17.09 -7.87 -10.34
N ASP A 69 15.76 -8.00 -10.45
CA ASP A 69 14.95 -7.24 -11.40
C ASP A 69 14.41 -5.95 -10.77
N ILE A 70 14.25 -5.93 -9.45
CA ILE A 70 13.74 -4.79 -8.69
C ILE A 70 14.89 -4.08 -7.96
N LYS A 71 15.26 -2.90 -8.43
CA LYS A 71 16.22 -2.07 -7.69
C LYS A 71 15.55 -1.45 -6.48
N VAL A 72 16.12 -1.64 -5.30
CA VAL A 72 15.60 -1.07 -4.04
C VAL A 72 16.52 0.02 -3.49
N VAL A 73 15.92 1.12 -3.04
CA VAL A 73 16.61 2.23 -2.39
C VAL A 73 16.00 2.44 -0.99
N THR A 74 16.85 2.50 0.03
CA THR A 74 16.44 2.87 1.38
C THR A 74 16.62 4.38 1.56
N VAL A 75 15.58 5.04 2.08
CA VAL A 75 15.60 6.48 2.38
C VAL A 75 15.65 6.73 3.88
N THR A 76 16.08 7.92 4.27
CA THR A 76 16.17 8.33 5.69
C THR A 76 14.90 9.01 6.17
N ARG A 77 14.06 9.46 5.25
CA ARG A 77 12.72 10.04 5.49
C ARG A 77 11.76 9.61 4.38
N GLU A 78 10.52 9.31 4.75
CA GLU A 78 9.51 8.87 3.79
C GLU A 78 9.18 9.97 2.76
N GLU A 79 9.17 11.23 3.19
CA GLU A 79 8.96 12.38 2.31
C GLU A 79 10.04 12.48 1.22
N GLU A 80 11.30 12.20 1.54
CA GLU A 80 12.41 12.10 0.56
C GLU A 80 12.10 11.01 -0.47
N GLY A 81 11.54 9.89 -0.01
CA GLY A 81 11.14 8.77 -0.85
C GLY A 81 10.12 9.13 -1.93
N ILE A 82 9.23 10.09 -1.67
CA ILE A 82 8.30 10.62 -2.68
C ILE A 82 9.09 11.25 -3.85
N GLY A 83 10.09 12.09 -3.55
CA GLY A 83 10.94 12.70 -4.57
C GLY A 83 11.74 11.68 -5.38
N VAL A 84 12.35 10.70 -4.69
CA VAL A 84 13.12 9.62 -5.33
C VAL A 84 12.23 8.78 -6.25
N SER A 85 11.02 8.43 -5.80
CA SER A 85 10.04 7.68 -6.60
C SER A 85 9.59 8.48 -7.83
N ALA A 86 9.31 9.76 -7.66
CA ALA A 86 8.93 10.64 -8.77
C ALA A 86 10.05 10.74 -9.81
N GLY A 87 11.30 10.91 -9.38
CA GLY A 87 12.47 10.91 -10.28
C GLY A 87 12.64 9.59 -11.02
N ALA A 88 12.46 8.48 -10.35
CA ALA A 88 12.50 7.14 -10.98
C ALA A 88 11.39 6.97 -12.04
N TYR A 89 10.17 7.44 -11.75
CA TYR A 89 9.08 7.42 -12.72
C TYR A 89 9.39 8.26 -13.96
N LEU A 90 9.89 9.48 -13.79
CA LEU A 90 10.29 10.35 -14.88
C LEU A 90 11.45 9.78 -15.71
N ALA A 91 12.29 8.94 -15.10
CA ALA A 91 13.34 8.18 -15.77
C ALA A 91 12.84 6.87 -16.43
N GLY A 92 11.52 6.67 -16.54
CA GLY A 92 10.91 5.51 -17.21
C GLY A 92 10.87 4.23 -16.37
N LYS A 93 11.11 4.32 -15.05
CA LYS A 93 10.90 3.20 -14.13
C LYS A 93 9.44 3.08 -13.71
N ARG A 94 9.06 1.93 -13.19
CA ARG A 94 7.77 1.69 -12.54
C ARG A 94 7.98 1.56 -11.04
N PRO A 95 7.95 2.70 -10.31
CA PRO A 95 8.28 2.73 -8.90
C PRO A 95 7.10 2.37 -8.00
N PHE A 96 7.44 1.85 -6.82
CA PHE A 96 6.55 1.74 -5.67
C PHE A 96 7.27 2.16 -4.40
N MET A 97 6.50 2.46 -3.36
CA MET A 97 7.03 2.75 -2.03
C MET A 97 6.53 1.74 -1.01
N LEU A 98 7.40 1.38 -0.07
CA LEU A 98 7.10 0.57 1.10
C LEU A 98 7.46 1.36 2.35
N ILE A 99 6.45 1.80 3.09
CA ILE A 99 6.60 2.69 4.23
C ILE A 99 5.65 2.31 5.38
N GLN A 100 5.69 3.05 6.45
CA GLN A 100 4.73 2.99 7.53
C GLN A 100 3.68 4.11 7.37
N SER A 101 2.47 3.89 7.85
CA SER A 101 1.39 4.89 7.77
C SER A 101 1.71 6.23 8.46
N SER A 102 2.57 6.21 9.51
CA SER A 102 3.07 7.45 10.11
C SER A 102 3.93 8.26 9.14
N GLY A 103 4.78 7.60 8.36
CA GLY A 103 5.56 8.24 7.32
C GLY A 103 4.72 8.73 6.14
N LEU A 104 3.65 8.01 5.84
CA LEU A 104 2.66 8.49 4.87
C LEU A 104 2.02 9.80 5.33
N GLY A 105 1.67 9.91 6.63
CA GLY A 105 1.17 11.16 7.22
C GLY A 105 2.17 12.31 7.07
N ASN A 106 3.45 12.07 7.31
CA ASN A 106 4.52 13.06 7.12
C ASN A 106 4.70 13.47 5.65
N SER A 107 4.33 12.60 4.70
CA SER A 107 4.53 12.80 3.26
C SER A 107 3.33 13.43 2.54
N ILE A 108 2.24 13.74 3.22
CA ILE A 108 0.99 14.23 2.61
C ILE A 108 1.24 15.46 1.73
N ASN A 109 2.03 16.43 2.20
CA ASN A 109 2.34 17.62 1.41
C ASN A 109 3.13 17.28 0.14
N ALA A 110 4.14 16.40 0.22
CA ALA A 110 4.92 15.98 -0.94
C ALA A 110 4.07 15.20 -1.95
N ILE A 111 3.16 14.36 -1.48
CA ILE A 111 2.21 13.64 -2.37
C ILE A 111 1.31 14.65 -3.10
N ALA A 112 0.76 15.63 -2.39
CA ALA A 112 -0.12 16.63 -2.97
C ALA A 112 0.61 17.54 -3.97
N SER A 113 1.73 18.15 -3.53
CA SER A 113 2.44 19.16 -4.30
C SER A 113 3.25 18.59 -5.47
N LEU A 114 3.71 17.34 -5.38
CA LEU A 114 4.48 16.69 -6.43
C LEU A 114 3.65 15.65 -7.20
N LEU A 115 3.19 14.58 -6.54
CA LEU A 115 2.59 13.46 -7.27
C LEU A 115 1.25 13.82 -7.89
N LYS A 116 0.34 14.46 -7.14
CA LYS A 116 -0.97 14.86 -7.66
C LYS A 116 -0.86 15.98 -8.69
N THR A 117 -0.08 17.03 -8.37
CA THR A 117 0.06 18.20 -9.25
C THR A 117 0.64 17.82 -10.61
N TYR A 118 1.63 16.92 -10.64
CA TYR A 118 2.30 16.50 -11.88
C TYR A 118 1.79 15.18 -12.44
N LYS A 119 0.72 14.61 -11.86
CA LYS A 119 0.08 13.37 -12.29
C LYS A 119 1.06 12.20 -12.39
N ILE A 120 1.83 12.00 -11.33
CA ILE A 120 2.83 10.94 -11.22
C ILE A 120 2.21 9.75 -10.46
N PRO A 121 1.91 8.63 -11.13
CA PRO A 121 1.27 7.47 -10.53
C PRO A 121 2.31 6.64 -9.75
N ILE A 122 2.32 6.77 -8.44
CA ILE A 122 3.14 5.96 -7.54
C ILE A 122 2.23 5.07 -6.69
N LEU A 123 2.55 3.78 -6.63
CA LEU A 123 1.96 2.86 -5.67
C LEU A 123 2.66 3.02 -4.32
N ILE A 124 1.92 3.35 -3.27
CA ILE A 124 2.41 3.46 -1.91
C ILE A 124 1.76 2.35 -1.08
N LEU A 125 2.54 1.34 -0.73
CA LEU A 125 2.14 0.28 0.19
C LEU A 125 2.57 0.69 1.60
N ALA A 126 1.63 0.92 2.49
CA ALA A 126 1.91 1.40 3.84
C ALA A 126 1.38 0.43 4.90
N SER A 127 2.25 -0.06 5.79
CA SER A 127 1.79 -0.80 6.97
C SER A 127 0.89 0.09 7.81
N TYR A 128 -0.35 -0.35 8.08
CA TYR A 128 -1.38 0.48 8.70
C TYR A 128 -1.28 0.44 10.22
N ARG A 129 -0.40 1.29 10.77
CA ARG A 129 -0.25 1.48 12.22
C ARG A 129 -1.37 2.35 12.77
N GLY A 130 -1.68 2.15 14.06
CA GLY A 130 -2.77 2.87 14.74
C GLY A 130 -4.16 2.36 14.38
N HIS A 131 -4.24 1.24 13.67
CA HIS A 131 -5.43 0.50 13.29
C HIS A 131 -5.37 -0.89 13.92
N TYR A 132 -6.48 -1.59 14.04
CA TYR A 132 -6.62 -2.98 14.48
C TYR A 132 -5.60 -3.43 15.55
N ASN A 133 -6.04 -3.56 16.81
CA ASN A 133 -5.22 -4.02 17.96
C ASN A 133 -3.87 -3.30 18.18
N GLU A 134 -3.72 -2.06 17.71
CA GLU A 134 -2.47 -1.31 17.89
C GLU A 134 -2.14 -1.09 19.37
N LYS A 135 -0.95 -1.57 19.77
CA LYS A 135 -0.46 -1.53 21.14
C LYS A 135 0.38 -0.28 21.47
N ILE A 136 0.81 0.46 20.44
CA ILE A 136 1.63 1.66 20.60
C ILE A 136 0.75 2.90 20.58
N PRO A 137 0.50 3.55 21.73
CA PRO A 137 -0.44 4.67 21.81
C PRO A 137 -0.10 5.82 20.86
N ALA A 138 1.17 6.08 20.60
CA ALA A 138 1.62 7.14 19.69
C ALA A 138 1.20 6.94 18.23
N GLN A 139 0.88 5.72 17.80
CA GLN A 139 0.43 5.42 16.44
C GLN A 139 -1.08 5.64 16.23
N ILE A 140 -1.85 5.55 17.33
CA ILE A 140 -3.33 5.54 17.27
C ILE A 140 -3.93 6.83 16.70
N PRO A 141 -3.50 8.04 17.09
CA PRO A 141 -4.12 9.27 16.61
C PRO A 141 -4.01 9.41 15.08
N LEU A 142 -2.83 9.17 14.53
CA LEU A 142 -2.60 9.28 13.09
C LEU A 142 -3.30 8.15 12.33
N GLY A 143 -3.24 6.90 12.84
CA GLY A 143 -3.93 5.79 12.21
C GLY A 143 -5.43 6.03 12.05
N LYS A 144 -6.07 6.63 13.06
CA LYS A 144 -7.49 7.02 12.99
C LYS A 144 -7.75 8.16 12.02
N ALA A 145 -6.85 9.14 11.94
CA ALA A 145 -7.02 10.33 11.09
C ALA A 145 -6.71 10.06 9.62
N LEU A 146 -5.82 9.11 9.33
CA LEU A 146 -5.24 8.91 8.01
C LEU A 146 -6.27 8.71 6.88
N PRO A 147 -7.32 7.87 7.02
CA PRO A 147 -8.34 7.77 5.98
C PRO A 147 -9.05 9.09 5.67
N GLY A 148 -9.31 9.89 6.71
CA GLY A 148 -9.89 11.23 6.56
C GLY A 148 -8.95 12.20 5.83
N MET A 149 -7.65 12.13 6.12
CA MET A 149 -6.63 12.94 5.44
C MET A 149 -6.53 12.57 3.95
N LEU A 150 -6.45 11.27 3.63
CA LEU A 150 -6.39 10.79 2.24
C LEU A 150 -7.64 11.20 1.45
N ASN A 151 -8.82 11.10 2.07
CA ASN A 151 -10.07 11.56 1.46
C ASN A 151 -10.11 13.07 1.22
N ALA A 152 -9.71 13.88 2.22
CA ALA A 152 -9.67 15.32 2.09
C ALA A 152 -8.73 15.79 0.98
N MET A 153 -7.66 15.01 0.73
CA MET A 153 -6.69 15.24 -0.34
C MET A 153 -7.08 14.57 -1.66
N GLU A 154 -8.24 13.89 -1.71
CA GLU A 154 -8.69 13.12 -2.88
C GLU A 154 -7.63 12.13 -3.39
N ILE A 155 -6.89 11.51 -2.46
CA ILE A 155 -5.92 10.46 -2.78
C ILE A 155 -6.64 9.11 -2.74
N PRO A 156 -6.73 8.38 -3.86
CA PRO A 156 -7.33 7.05 -3.87
C PRO A 156 -6.58 6.11 -2.93
N PHE A 157 -7.32 5.42 -2.07
CA PHE A 157 -6.71 4.42 -1.19
C PHE A 157 -7.58 3.18 -1.01
N LEU A 158 -6.92 2.09 -0.65
CA LEU A 158 -7.50 0.79 -0.34
C LEU A 158 -6.97 0.33 1.01
N VAL A 159 -7.84 -0.22 1.87
CA VAL A 159 -7.44 -0.92 3.09
C VAL A 159 -7.56 -2.41 2.84
N LEU A 160 -6.45 -3.15 3.00
CA LEU A 160 -6.42 -4.60 2.92
C LEU A 160 -6.44 -5.16 4.35
N GLU A 161 -7.54 -5.83 4.71
CA GLU A 161 -7.77 -6.36 6.06
C GLU A 161 -7.58 -7.88 6.12
N LYS A 162 -8.08 -8.63 5.14
CA LYS A 162 -8.11 -10.11 5.18
C LYS A 162 -7.71 -10.79 3.87
N SER A 163 -7.54 -10.06 2.80
CA SER A 163 -7.24 -10.60 1.48
C SER A 163 -6.55 -9.59 0.59
N LEU A 164 -5.64 -10.05 -0.25
CA LEU A 164 -4.97 -9.27 -1.27
C LEU A 164 -5.74 -9.19 -2.61
N GLU A 165 -6.85 -9.93 -2.74
CA GLU A 165 -7.64 -10.02 -3.99
C GLU A 165 -7.98 -8.66 -4.63
N PRO A 166 -8.29 -7.57 -3.88
CA PRO A 166 -8.61 -6.29 -4.47
C PRO A 166 -7.41 -5.51 -5.02
N LEU A 167 -6.19 -5.91 -4.65
CA LEU A 167 -4.96 -5.14 -4.91
C LEU A 167 -4.72 -4.94 -6.41
N GLU A 168 -4.83 -5.99 -7.21
CA GLU A 168 -4.52 -5.93 -8.65
C GLU A 168 -5.49 -4.99 -9.39
N THR A 169 -6.79 -5.13 -9.14
CA THR A 169 -7.82 -4.26 -9.73
C THR A 169 -7.62 -2.80 -9.32
N PHE A 170 -7.25 -2.55 -8.09
CA PHE A 170 -6.99 -1.21 -7.58
C PHE A 170 -5.77 -0.57 -8.26
N CYS A 171 -4.68 -1.34 -8.42
CA CYS A 171 -3.45 -0.85 -9.05
C CYS A 171 -3.58 -0.62 -10.56
N VAL A 172 -4.41 -1.41 -11.27
CA VAL A 172 -4.70 -1.14 -12.69
C VAL A 172 -5.34 0.23 -12.88
N LYS A 173 -6.22 0.64 -11.98
CA LYS A 173 -6.85 1.98 -12.02
C LYS A 173 -5.82 3.10 -11.84
N MET A 174 -4.78 2.90 -11.04
CA MET A 174 -3.73 3.90 -10.82
C MET A 174 -3.08 4.35 -12.12
N PHE A 175 -2.67 3.41 -12.97
CA PHE A 175 -2.02 3.76 -14.23
C PHE A 175 -2.96 4.43 -15.23
N SER A 176 -4.25 4.08 -15.17
CA SER A 176 -5.28 4.71 -16.02
C SER A 176 -5.59 6.15 -15.57
N SER A 177 -5.54 6.43 -14.25
CA SER A 177 -5.85 7.75 -13.70
C SER A 177 -4.66 8.70 -13.68
N SER A 178 -3.42 8.19 -13.84
CA SER A 178 -2.18 8.95 -13.66
C SER A 178 -2.10 9.64 -12.28
N GLU A 179 -2.57 8.96 -11.23
CA GLU A 179 -2.57 9.50 -9.87
C GLU A 179 -1.87 8.56 -8.89
N PRO A 180 -1.31 9.08 -7.78
CA PRO A 180 -0.79 8.22 -6.72
C PRO A 180 -1.92 7.44 -6.07
N HIS A 181 -1.66 6.19 -5.70
CA HIS A 181 -2.59 5.31 -5.01
C HIS A 181 -1.94 4.77 -3.74
N VAL A 182 -2.71 4.74 -2.67
CA VAL A 182 -2.25 4.23 -1.37
C VAL A 182 -2.95 2.92 -1.05
N VAL A 183 -2.17 1.94 -0.61
CA VAL A 183 -2.67 0.68 -0.06
C VAL A 183 -2.24 0.61 1.40
N LEU A 184 -3.20 0.54 2.29
CA LEU A 184 -3.00 0.39 3.72
C LEU A 184 -3.08 -1.09 4.06
N LEU A 185 -1.95 -1.68 4.45
CA LEU A 185 -1.83 -3.07 4.86
C LEU A 185 -2.17 -3.16 6.36
N SER A 186 -3.38 -3.61 6.67
CA SER A 186 -3.83 -3.78 8.05
C SER A 186 -3.01 -4.87 8.75
N PRO A 187 -2.68 -4.73 10.05
CA PRO A 187 -2.12 -5.82 10.84
C PRO A 187 -2.99 -7.10 10.81
N GLU A 188 -4.30 -6.97 10.69
CA GLU A 188 -5.24 -8.08 10.55
C GLU A 188 -4.92 -8.99 9.35
N LEU A 189 -4.32 -8.43 8.29
CA LEU A 189 -3.87 -9.18 7.11
C LEU A 189 -2.77 -10.20 7.44
N TYR A 190 -1.99 -9.94 8.50
CA TYR A 190 -0.83 -10.72 8.94
C TYR A 190 -1.11 -11.59 10.17
N GLU A 191 -2.30 -11.47 10.79
CA GLU A 191 -2.69 -12.32 11.90
C GLU A 191 -3.25 -13.65 11.39
N ASN A 192 -2.69 -14.76 11.87
CA ASN A 192 -3.30 -16.08 11.72
C ASN A 192 -4.44 -16.19 12.75
N GLU A 193 -5.63 -16.61 12.35
CA GLU A 193 -6.70 -17.02 13.27
C GLU A 193 -6.34 -18.26 14.08
#